data_86d0d7dcd417aafdb8e8470fb790d31d
#
_entry.id   86d0d7dcd417aafdb8e8470fb790d31d
#
_cell.length_a   1.000
_cell.length_b   1.000
_cell.length_c   1.000
_cell.angle_alpha   90.00
_cell.angle_beta   90.00
_cell.angle_gamma   90.00
#
_symmetry.space_group_name_H-M   'P 1'
#
loop_
_entity.id
_entity.type
_entity.pdbx_description
1 polymer ?
#
loop_
_entity_poly.entity_id
_entity_poly.type
_entity_poly.pdbx_seq_one_letter_code
_entity_poly.pdbx_strand_id
1 'polypeptide(L)'
;METQPLQDPFFQTSDLSISGIWDLLQRTQADLTFFQDLGFFYGSPEWLAAKTVIDLGTGNGYYLSRLASHFPEKKYLGLDKSSELIQTAERDVSRAVINFVCCDLFDAPGTYEFATMRLLLQHLSDLDAVLSKVAQLIRPGGSALIIDSCDPLRFFYPPMPEFVRFFAAYTKAQETMGLDRSVVGQIMKKVEDHPQWEFRAHHRLIVPSTIPGNMDLFRRIYGLVIDVIERTSNVSCSYDKVRAELRWWCGQERAYTQVGVDVVQLKRKNG
;
A
#
# COMPACT_ATOMS: atom_id res chain seq x y z
N MET A 1 36.82 -11.45 8.39
CA MET A 1 35.56 -11.03 7.73
C MET A 1 35.12 -9.78 8.47
N GLU A 2 35.34 -8.63 7.90
CA GLU A 2 34.83 -7.37 8.43
C GLU A 2 33.29 -7.44 8.30
N THR A 3 32.62 -7.46 9.43
CA THR A 3 31.17 -7.27 9.50
C THR A 3 30.89 -5.86 8.99
N GLN A 4 30.27 -5.74 7.80
CA GLN A 4 29.72 -4.46 7.38
C GLN A 4 28.84 -3.94 8.54
N PRO A 5 29.01 -2.67 8.95
CA PRO A 5 28.14 -2.11 9.99
C PRO A 5 26.71 -2.26 9.53
N LEU A 6 25.88 -2.85 10.41
CA LEU A 6 24.42 -2.91 10.24
C LEU A 6 23.95 -1.50 9.84
N GLN A 7 23.43 -1.35 8.62
CA GLN A 7 22.87 -0.06 8.20
C GLN A 7 21.81 0.33 9.22
N ASP A 8 21.93 1.55 9.78
CA ASP A 8 20.94 2.09 10.70
C ASP A 8 19.56 1.99 10.01
N PRO A 9 18.56 1.32 10.62
CA PRO A 9 17.21 1.23 10.06
C PRO A 9 16.55 2.62 9.94
N PHE A 10 17.07 3.61 10.69
CA PHE A 10 16.64 4.98 10.64
C PHE A 10 17.47 5.74 9.60
N PHE A 11 16.81 6.08 8.50
CA PHE A 11 17.38 7.06 7.59
C PHE A 11 17.59 8.37 8.33
N GLN A 12 18.52 9.18 7.86
CA GLN A 12 18.53 10.59 8.25
C GLN A 12 17.33 11.29 7.60
N THR A 13 16.18 11.17 8.25
CA THR A 13 14.91 11.76 7.79
C THR A 13 14.70 13.16 8.33
N SER A 14 15.60 13.64 9.21
CA SER A 14 15.53 14.97 9.84
C SER A 14 15.33 16.11 8.84
N ASP A 15 16.01 16.01 7.70
CA ASP A 15 16.01 17.05 6.66
C ASP A 15 14.96 16.84 5.59
N LEU A 16 14.18 15.74 5.68
CA LEU A 16 13.13 15.42 4.73
C LEU A 16 11.79 16.06 5.15
N SER A 17 11.03 16.55 4.17
CA SER A 17 9.63 16.87 4.36
C SER A 17 8.83 15.60 4.64
N ILE A 18 7.62 15.75 5.16
CA ILE A 18 6.74 14.58 5.39
C ILE A 18 6.42 13.85 4.08
N SER A 19 6.25 14.57 2.96
CA SER A 19 6.07 13.98 1.64
C SER A 19 7.30 13.20 1.17
N GLY A 20 8.52 13.67 1.51
CA GLY A 20 9.75 12.93 1.24
C GLY A 20 9.86 11.62 2.01
N ILE A 21 9.39 11.59 3.27
CA ILE A 21 9.34 10.35 4.05
C ILE A 21 8.29 9.39 3.48
N TRP A 22 7.12 9.90 3.08
CA TRP A 22 6.10 9.11 2.39
C TRP A 22 6.60 8.53 1.06
N ASP A 23 7.35 9.31 0.27
CA ASP A 23 7.99 8.83 -0.97
C ASP A 23 8.89 7.62 -0.69
N LEU A 24 9.78 7.72 0.29
CA LEU A 24 10.67 6.61 0.66
C LEU A 24 9.90 5.39 1.17
N LEU A 25 8.88 5.60 2.01
CA LEU A 25 8.06 4.52 2.55
C LEU A 25 7.33 3.78 1.43
N GLN A 26 6.69 4.51 0.51
CA GLN A 26 5.95 3.91 -0.61
C GLN A 26 6.87 3.11 -1.55
N ARG A 27 8.07 3.63 -1.87
CA ARG A 27 9.07 2.91 -2.67
C ARG A 27 9.50 1.62 -1.97
N THR A 28 9.83 1.71 -0.68
CA THR A 28 10.29 0.54 0.09
C THR A 28 9.19 -0.52 0.23
N GLN A 29 7.93 -0.10 0.44
CA GLN A 29 6.78 -1.01 0.46
C GLN A 29 6.52 -1.66 -0.91
N ALA A 30 6.69 -0.90 -1.99
CA ALA A 30 6.58 -1.44 -3.34
C ALA A 30 7.68 -2.48 -3.60
N ASP A 31 8.93 -2.18 -3.26
CA ASP A 31 10.03 -3.14 -3.42
C ASP A 31 9.81 -4.43 -2.63
N LEU A 32 9.21 -4.34 -1.44
CA LEU A 32 8.95 -5.51 -0.59
C LEU A 32 7.94 -6.49 -1.21
N THR A 33 6.88 -5.99 -1.86
CA THR A 33 5.75 -6.86 -2.29
C THR A 33 5.59 -7.00 -3.80
N PHE A 34 6.27 -6.18 -4.60
CA PHE A 34 5.98 -6.06 -6.04
C PHE A 34 5.97 -7.39 -6.80
N PHE A 35 6.92 -8.28 -6.54
CA PHE A 35 6.98 -9.56 -7.27
C PHE A 35 5.84 -10.50 -6.88
N GLN A 36 5.40 -10.46 -5.62
CA GLN A 36 4.23 -11.21 -5.19
C GLN A 36 2.95 -10.62 -5.79
N ASP A 37 2.84 -9.29 -5.81
CA ASP A 37 1.71 -8.59 -6.41
C ASP A 37 1.58 -8.89 -7.91
N LEU A 38 2.70 -8.95 -8.67
CA LEU A 38 2.72 -9.31 -10.09
C LEU A 38 2.04 -10.64 -10.40
N GLY A 39 2.12 -11.62 -9.51
CA GLY A 39 1.45 -12.91 -9.68
C GLY A 39 -0.05 -12.78 -9.88
N PHE A 40 -0.70 -11.82 -9.21
CA PHE A 40 -2.13 -11.57 -9.35
C PHE A 40 -2.48 -10.91 -10.68
N PHE A 41 -1.62 -10.02 -11.17
CA PHE A 41 -1.82 -9.39 -12.48
C PHE A 41 -1.65 -10.39 -13.62
N TYR A 42 -0.59 -11.21 -13.60
CA TYR A 42 -0.40 -12.26 -14.60
C TYR A 42 -1.47 -13.36 -14.53
N GLY A 43 -2.01 -13.63 -13.33
CA GLY A 43 -3.07 -14.61 -13.12
C GLY A 43 -4.48 -14.11 -13.39
N SER A 44 -4.68 -12.80 -13.70
CA SER A 44 -6.01 -12.20 -13.93
C SER A 44 -6.29 -12.06 -15.43
N PRO A 45 -7.20 -12.86 -16.01
CA PRO A 45 -7.62 -12.69 -17.41
C PRO A 45 -8.20 -11.30 -17.68
N GLU A 46 -8.91 -10.70 -16.72
CA GLU A 46 -9.47 -9.37 -16.84
C GLU A 46 -8.38 -8.29 -16.93
N TRP A 47 -7.31 -8.44 -16.13
CA TRP A 47 -6.14 -7.55 -16.23
C TRP A 47 -5.46 -7.71 -17.59
N LEU A 48 -5.19 -8.95 -18.02
CA LEU A 48 -4.49 -9.20 -19.28
C LEU A 48 -5.27 -8.65 -20.48
N ALA A 49 -6.60 -8.70 -20.42
CA ALA A 49 -7.47 -8.16 -21.50
C ALA A 49 -7.61 -6.63 -21.44
N ALA A 50 -7.46 -6.00 -20.28
CA ALA A 50 -7.64 -4.56 -20.10
C ALA A 50 -6.60 -3.75 -20.88
N LYS A 51 -7.03 -2.64 -21.52
CA LYS A 51 -6.19 -1.68 -22.22
C LYS A 51 -6.05 -0.36 -21.46
N THR A 52 -7.06 -0.03 -20.65
CA THR A 52 -7.10 1.20 -19.85
C THR A 52 -7.22 0.88 -18.36
N VAL A 53 -6.31 1.44 -17.59
CA VAL A 53 -6.17 1.19 -16.16
C VAL A 53 -6.18 2.50 -15.40
N ILE A 54 -6.89 2.56 -14.28
CA ILE A 54 -6.78 3.62 -13.29
C ILE A 54 -6.19 3.07 -12.00
N ASP A 55 -5.17 3.75 -11.48
CA ASP A 55 -4.56 3.46 -10.17
C ASP A 55 -4.97 4.55 -9.18
N LEU A 56 -5.85 4.19 -8.25
CA LEU A 56 -6.43 5.08 -7.27
C LEU A 56 -5.55 5.10 -6.02
N GLY A 57 -5.12 6.29 -5.60
CA GLY A 57 -4.12 6.46 -4.55
C GLY A 57 -2.72 6.07 -5.04
N THR A 58 -2.35 6.50 -6.24
CA THR A 58 -1.07 6.13 -6.87
C THR A 58 0.17 6.62 -6.13
N GLY A 59 -0.01 7.60 -5.22
CA GLY A 59 1.09 8.20 -4.46
C GLY A 59 2.15 8.82 -5.37
N ASN A 60 3.41 8.44 -5.16
CA ASN A 60 4.57 8.88 -5.94
C ASN A 60 4.72 8.19 -7.32
N GLY A 61 3.75 7.38 -7.75
CA GLY A 61 3.74 6.69 -9.04
C GLY A 61 4.78 5.58 -9.20
N TYR A 62 5.64 5.32 -8.22
CA TYR A 62 6.72 4.33 -8.32
C TYR A 62 6.19 2.91 -8.57
N TYR A 63 5.17 2.49 -7.81
CA TYR A 63 4.55 1.19 -8.01
C TYR A 63 3.91 1.07 -9.39
N LEU A 64 3.13 2.08 -9.80
CA LEU A 64 2.48 2.10 -11.10
C LEU A 64 3.48 2.09 -12.25
N SER A 65 4.62 2.77 -12.11
CA SER A 65 5.69 2.78 -13.13
C SER A 65 6.30 1.40 -13.33
N ARG A 66 6.51 0.66 -12.24
CA ARG A 66 7.00 -0.72 -12.31
C ARG A 66 5.97 -1.63 -12.98
N LEU A 67 4.69 -1.47 -12.62
CA LEU A 67 3.61 -2.24 -13.24
C LEU A 67 3.51 -1.95 -14.74
N ALA A 68 3.59 -0.69 -15.15
CA ALA A 68 3.57 -0.28 -16.54
C ALA A 68 4.79 -0.81 -17.34
N SER A 69 5.94 -0.98 -16.70
CA SER A 69 7.12 -1.60 -17.35
C SER A 69 6.93 -3.07 -17.68
N HIS A 70 6.08 -3.78 -16.93
CA HIS A 70 5.70 -5.17 -17.21
C HIS A 70 4.56 -5.31 -18.22
N PHE A 71 3.72 -4.28 -18.35
CA PHE A 71 2.55 -4.26 -19.25
C PHE A 71 2.51 -2.96 -20.06
N PRO A 72 3.51 -2.72 -20.92
CA PRO A 72 3.68 -1.44 -21.64
C PRO A 72 2.61 -1.18 -22.71
N GLU A 73 1.80 -2.16 -23.07
CA GLU A 73 0.72 -2.06 -24.06
C GLU A 73 -0.54 -1.37 -23.51
N LYS A 74 -0.61 -1.13 -22.18
CA LYS A 74 -1.77 -0.51 -21.53
C LYS A 74 -1.56 0.99 -21.37
N LYS A 75 -2.68 1.72 -21.22
CA LYS A 75 -2.71 3.14 -20.87
C LYS A 75 -3.10 3.28 -19.41
N TYR A 76 -2.34 4.04 -18.66
CA TYR A 76 -2.53 4.21 -17.23
C TYR A 76 -2.88 5.64 -16.87
N LEU A 77 -3.79 5.79 -15.91
CA LEU A 77 -3.98 7.00 -15.15
C LEU A 77 -3.66 6.71 -13.68
N GLY A 78 -2.67 7.38 -13.12
CA GLY A 78 -2.41 7.42 -11.67
C GLY A 78 -3.08 8.63 -11.05
N LEU A 79 -3.83 8.44 -9.97
CA LEU A 79 -4.54 9.51 -9.27
C LEU A 79 -4.19 9.51 -7.79
N ASP A 80 -3.86 10.69 -7.26
CA ASP A 80 -3.68 10.92 -5.82
C ASP A 80 -4.11 12.33 -5.44
N LYS A 81 -4.54 12.53 -4.19
CA LYS A 81 -4.90 13.85 -3.67
C LYS A 81 -3.70 14.70 -3.26
N SER A 82 -2.54 14.08 -3.03
CA SER A 82 -1.31 14.78 -2.63
C SER A 82 -0.61 15.39 -3.85
N SER A 83 -0.63 16.72 -3.92
CA SER A 83 0.07 17.45 -5.00
C SER A 83 1.58 17.21 -4.99
N GLU A 84 2.20 17.04 -3.81
CA GLU A 84 3.64 16.80 -3.70
C GLU A 84 4.02 15.41 -4.21
N LEU A 85 3.21 14.38 -3.91
CA LEU A 85 3.45 13.03 -4.42
C LEU A 85 3.23 12.95 -5.94
N ILE A 86 2.20 13.62 -6.46
CA ILE A 86 1.96 13.70 -7.91
C ILE A 86 3.10 14.45 -8.62
N GLN A 87 3.61 15.57 -8.06
CA GLN A 87 4.79 16.23 -8.61
C GLN A 87 6.03 15.31 -8.64
N THR A 88 6.20 14.48 -7.60
CA THR A 88 7.26 13.46 -7.58
C THR A 88 7.03 12.42 -8.68
N ALA A 89 5.80 11.91 -8.84
CA ALA A 89 5.44 10.96 -9.89
C ALA A 89 5.73 11.54 -11.29
N GLU A 90 5.32 12.79 -11.53
CA GLU A 90 5.52 13.48 -12.81
C GLU A 90 6.98 13.74 -13.15
N ARG A 91 7.83 13.95 -12.14
CA ARG A 91 9.27 14.16 -12.30
C ARG A 91 10.02 12.86 -12.56
N ASP A 92 9.68 11.79 -11.81
CA ASP A 92 10.50 10.58 -11.71
C ASP A 92 10.03 9.46 -12.65
N VAL A 93 8.81 9.54 -13.17
CA VAL A 93 8.21 8.50 -14.01
C VAL A 93 8.09 8.94 -15.47
N SER A 94 8.49 8.05 -16.39
CA SER A 94 8.28 8.28 -17.82
C SER A 94 6.80 8.33 -18.18
N ARG A 95 6.38 9.36 -18.89
CA ARG A 95 4.98 9.61 -19.29
C ARG A 95 4.55 8.93 -20.59
N ALA A 96 5.32 8.00 -21.13
CA ALA A 96 5.00 7.40 -22.42
C ALA A 96 3.62 6.70 -22.43
N VAL A 97 3.27 6.05 -21.31
CA VAL A 97 1.99 5.30 -21.17
C VAL A 97 1.23 5.66 -19.89
N ILE A 98 1.79 6.50 -19.02
CA ILE A 98 1.21 6.88 -17.73
C ILE A 98 0.92 8.38 -17.71
N ASN A 99 -0.31 8.74 -17.35
CA ASN A 99 -0.67 10.10 -16.96
C ASN A 99 -0.92 10.16 -15.46
N PHE A 100 -0.63 11.30 -14.83
CA PHE A 100 -0.92 11.55 -13.43
C PHE A 100 -1.90 12.71 -13.29
N VAL A 101 -2.80 12.61 -12.29
CA VAL A 101 -3.77 13.65 -11.96
C VAL A 101 -3.83 13.83 -10.46
N CYS A 102 -3.65 15.09 -10.02
CA CYS A 102 -3.86 15.46 -8.62
C CYS A 102 -5.33 15.81 -8.42
N CYS A 103 -6.11 14.90 -7.85
CA CYS A 103 -7.49 15.17 -7.44
C CYS A 103 -7.95 14.16 -6.37
N ASP A 104 -9.08 14.47 -5.74
CA ASP A 104 -9.74 13.50 -4.86
C ASP A 104 -10.31 12.33 -5.66
N LEU A 105 -10.38 11.16 -5.04
CA LEU A 105 -10.99 9.96 -5.64
C LEU A 105 -12.38 10.23 -6.20
N PHE A 106 -13.19 11.02 -5.48
CA PHE A 106 -14.57 11.31 -5.87
C PHE A 106 -14.69 12.22 -7.09
N ASP A 107 -13.63 12.97 -7.41
CA ASP A 107 -13.52 13.82 -8.60
C ASP A 107 -12.82 13.11 -9.78
N ALA A 108 -12.44 11.83 -9.61
CA ALA A 108 -11.74 11.07 -10.64
C ALA A 108 -12.51 11.07 -11.96
N PRO A 109 -11.84 11.42 -13.09
CA PRO A 109 -12.48 11.50 -14.41
C PRO A 109 -12.45 10.16 -15.15
N GLY A 110 -13.30 10.04 -16.16
CA GLY A 110 -13.22 9.00 -17.19
C GLY A 110 -13.87 7.68 -16.83
N THR A 111 -13.63 6.69 -17.68
CA THR A 111 -14.09 5.31 -17.51
C THR A 111 -13.01 4.36 -18.00
N TYR A 112 -12.76 3.30 -17.23
CA TYR A 112 -11.62 2.40 -17.42
C TYR A 112 -12.08 0.95 -17.44
N GLU A 113 -11.19 0.08 -17.89
CA GLU A 113 -11.43 -1.36 -17.94
C GLU A 113 -11.01 -2.05 -16.64
N PHE A 114 -10.02 -1.45 -15.96
CA PHE A 114 -9.49 -2.00 -14.71
C PHE A 114 -9.11 -0.89 -13.73
N ALA A 115 -9.38 -1.11 -12.44
CA ALA A 115 -8.89 -0.26 -11.35
C ALA A 115 -7.92 -1.03 -10.46
N THR A 116 -6.87 -0.34 -9.99
CA THR A 116 -6.01 -0.81 -8.90
C THR A 116 -6.15 0.12 -7.70
N MET A 117 -6.18 -0.47 -6.50
CA MET A 117 -6.17 0.22 -5.21
C MET A 117 -5.18 -0.50 -4.30
N ARG A 118 -4.02 0.09 -4.08
CA ARG A 118 -2.99 -0.52 -3.26
C ARG A 118 -2.68 0.32 -2.03
N LEU A 119 -2.86 -0.27 -0.84
CA LEU A 119 -2.68 0.39 0.47
C LEU A 119 -3.45 1.70 0.61
N LEU A 120 -4.60 1.79 -0.06
CA LEU A 120 -5.44 2.99 -0.11
C LEU A 120 -6.62 2.91 0.85
N LEU A 121 -7.37 1.80 0.83
CA LEU A 121 -8.69 1.75 1.46
C LEU A 121 -8.63 1.88 2.98
N GLN A 122 -7.53 1.49 3.60
CA GLN A 122 -7.25 1.71 5.02
C GLN A 122 -7.21 3.20 5.42
N HIS A 123 -7.16 4.12 4.46
CA HIS A 123 -7.15 5.57 4.67
C HIS A 123 -8.49 6.24 4.31
N LEU A 124 -9.52 5.46 4.01
CA LEU A 124 -10.84 5.95 3.60
C LEU A 124 -11.92 5.46 4.56
N SER A 125 -12.79 6.37 5.01
CA SER A 125 -13.81 6.07 6.02
C SER A 125 -15.14 5.60 5.43
N ASP A 126 -15.54 6.09 4.25
CA ASP A 126 -16.81 5.74 3.60
C ASP A 126 -16.60 4.76 2.45
N LEU A 127 -16.50 3.47 2.80
CA LEU A 127 -16.25 2.40 1.83
C LEU A 127 -17.43 2.18 0.87
N ASP A 128 -18.67 2.50 1.24
CA ASP A 128 -19.83 2.39 0.35
C ASP A 128 -19.78 3.44 -0.75
N ALA A 129 -19.46 4.69 -0.38
CA ALA A 129 -19.24 5.74 -1.35
C ALA A 129 -18.06 5.42 -2.27
N VAL A 130 -16.96 4.87 -1.73
CA VAL A 130 -15.78 4.45 -2.51
C VAL A 130 -16.15 3.36 -3.50
N LEU A 131 -16.80 2.28 -3.07
CA LEU A 131 -17.22 1.20 -3.97
C LEU A 131 -18.16 1.69 -5.07
N SER A 132 -19.09 2.58 -4.72
CA SER A 132 -20.01 3.20 -5.68
C SER A 132 -19.27 4.07 -6.70
N LYS A 133 -18.29 4.88 -6.25
CA LYS A 133 -17.48 5.71 -7.14
C LYS A 133 -16.61 4.86 -8.05
N VAL A 134 -15.93 3.85 -7.53
CA VAL A 134 -15.10 2.93 -8.34
C VAL A 134 -15.96 2.19 -9.38
N ALA A 135 -17.20 1.81 -9.02
CA ALA A 135 -18.11 1.24 -10.00
C ALA A 135 -18.48 2.21 -11.14
N GLN A 136 -18.56 3.52 -10.88
CA GLN A 136 -18.79 4.52 -11.93
C GLN A 136 -17.57 4.66 -12.87
N LEU A 137 -16.36 4.50 -12.31
CA LEU A 137 -15.10 4.60 -13.07
C LEU A 137 -14.79 3.36 -13.91
N ILE A 138 -15.36 2.21 -13.56
CA ILE A 138 -15.09 0.95 -14.28
C ILE A 138 -16.27 0.62 -15.19
N ARG A 139 -16.01 0.31 -16.45
CA ARG A 139 -17.07 -0.10 -17.39
C ARG A 139 -17.75 -1.40 -16.94
N PRO A 140 -19.01 -1.65 -17.32
CA PRO A 140 -19.65 -2.94 -17.11
C PRO A 140 -18.77 -4.09 -17.63
N GLY A 141 -18.63 -5.15 -16.84
CA GLY A 141 -17.73 -6.27 -17.13
C GLY A 141 -16.25 -6.03 -16.86
N GLY A 142 -15.85 -4.81 -16.51
CA GLY A 142 -14.48 -4.50 -16.05
C GLY A 142 -14.24 -4.97 -14.62
N SER A 143 -13.03 -4.76 -14.09
CA SER A 143 -12.62 -5.33 -12.79
C SER A 143 -11.84 -4.34 -11.95
N ALA A 144 -11.76 -4.61 -10.66
CA ALA A 144 -10.90 -3.90 -9.71
C ALA A 144 -10.08 -4.90 -8.90
N LEU A 145 -8.81 -4.55 -8.63
CA LEU A 145 -7.91 -5.27 -7.74
C LEU A 145 -7.57 -4.39 -6.55
N ILE A 146 -7.86 -4.88 -5.36
CA ILE A 146 -7.54 -4.24 -4.08
C ILE A 146 -6.40 -5.02 -3.45
N ILE A 147 -5.33 -4.34 -3.07
CA ILE A 147 -4.18 -4.90 -2.35
C ILE A 147 -4.02 -4.06 -1.09
N ASP A 148 -4.28 -4.64 0.09
CA ASP A 148 -4.19 -3.89 1.34
C ASP A 148 -3.55 -4.71 2.46
N SER A 149 -3.21 -4.06 3.57
CA SER A 149 -2.51 -4.70 4.68
C SER A 149 -3.41 -5.68 5.44
N CYS A 150 -2.80 -6.79 5.90
CA CYS A 150 -3.42 -7.74 6.81
C CYS A 150 -2.63 -7.75 8.13
N ASP A 151 -2.86 -6.77 8.99
CA ASP A 151 -2.11 -6.56 10.23
C ASP A 151 -2.11 -7.76 11.20
N PRO A 152 -3.18 -8.58 11.33
CA PRO A 152 -3.15 -9.78 12.17
C PRO A 152 -2.08 -10.81 11.82
N LEU A 153 -1.54 -10.76 10.60
CA LEU A 153 -0.45 -11.66 10.17
C LEU A 153 0.95 -11.08 10.40
N ARG A 154 1.04 -9.87 10.99
CA ARG A 154 2.34 -9.30 11.36
C ARG A 154 2.95 -10.08 12.52
N PHE A 155 4.22 -10.43 12.39
CA PHE A 155 4.93 -11.21 13.40
C PHE A 155 6.38 -10.75 13.53
N PHE A 156 6.91 -10.81 14.75
CA PHE A 156 8.30 -10.47 15.08
C PHE A 156 8.94 -11.56 15.93
N TYR A 157 10.16 -11.93 15.60
CA TYR A 157 11.02 -12.75 16.42
C TYR A 157 12.45 -12.16 16.41
N PRO A 158 13.07 -11.93 17.59
CA PRO A 158 12.42 -11.87 18.91
C PRO A 158 11.24 -10.89 18.96
N PRO A 159 10.33 -11.01 19.94
CA PRO A 159 9.21 -10.08 20.07
C PRO A 159 9.64 -8.62 20.22
N MET A 160 8.86 -7.70 19.65
CA MET A 160 9.04 -6.25 19.76
C MET A 160 7.83 -5.62 20.49
N PRO A 161 7.70 -5.75 21.82
CA PRO A 161 6.52 -5.31 22.56
C PRO A 161 6.30 -3.79 22.53
N GLU A 162 7.36 -2.96 22.50
CA GLU A 162 7.21 -1.51 22.41
C GLU A 162 6.66 -1.11 21.02
N PHE A 163 7.19 -1.70 19.93
CA PHE A 163 6.69 -1.46 18.60
C PHE A 163 5.24 -1.93 18.43
N VAL A 164 4.89 -3.10 19.00
CA VAL A 164 3.52 -3.62 18.92
C VAL A 164 2.56 -2.70 19.68
N ARG A 165 2.90 -2.23 20.88
CA ARG A 165 2.08 -1.27 21.64
C ARG A 165 1.92 0.07 20.92
N PHE A 166 3.02 0.60 20.38
CA PHE A 166 3.02 1.82 19.57
C PHE A 166 2.09 1.71 18.37
N PHE A 167 2.21 0.61 17.61
CA PHE A 167 1.40 0.42 16.42
C PHE A 167 -0.09 0.19 16.76
N ALA A 168 -0.40 -0.51 17.84
CA ALA A 168 -1.76 -0.67 18.35
C ALA A 168 -2.38 0.69 18.76
N ALA A 169 -1.59 1.55 19.42
CA ALA A 169 -2.06 2.91 19.76
C ALA A 169 -2.36 3.74 18.50
N TYR A 170 -1.53 3.62 17.47
CA TYR A 170 -1.78 4.27 16.17
C TYR A 170 -3.05 3.74 15.51
N THR A 171 -3.23 2.42 15.45
CA THR A 171 -4.44 1.79 14.87
C THR A 171 -5.69 2.28 15.60
N LYS A 172 -5.66 2.31 16.94
CA LYS A 172 -6.78 2.83 17.73
C LYS A 172 -7.07 4.30 17.46
N ALA A 173 -6.04 5.12 17.27
CA ALA A 173 -6.23 6.53 16.91
C ALA A 173 -6.90 6.66 15.52
N GLN A 174 -6.53 5.82 14.56
CA GLN A 174 -7.19 5.79 13.24
C GLN A 174 -8.66 5.36 13.34
N GLU A 175 -8.98 4.37 14.15
CA GLU A 175 -10.37 3.93 14.38
C GLU A 175 -11.26 5.07 14.90
N THR A 176 -10.74 5.98 15.74
CA THR A 176 -11.49 7.16 16.20
C THR A 176 -11.80 8.16 15.08
N MET A 177 -11.10 8.09 13.98
CA MET A 177 -11.32 8.88 12.76
C MET A 177 -12.16 8.12 11.71
N GLY A 178 -12.69 6.95 12.06
CA GLY A 178 -13.47 6.11 11.15
C GLY A 178 -12.62 5.34 10.12
N LEU A 179 -11.31 5.24 10.32
CA LEU A 179 -10.41 4.49 9.46
C LEU A 179 -10.20 3.08 10.01
N ASP A 180 -10.13 2.09 9.15
CA ASP A 180 -9.94 0.69 9.55
C ASP A 180 -8.83 0.02 8.74
N ARG A 181 -7.82 -0.45 9.45
CA ARG A 181 -6.72 -1.20 8.85
C ARG A 181 -7.11 -2.65 8.49
N SER A 182 -8.23 -3.15 9.00
CA SER A 182 -8.82 -4.45 8.61
C SER A 182 -9.84 -4.30 7.49
N VAL A 183 -9.68 -3.29 6.65
CA VAL A 183 -10.61 -2.82 5.63
C VAL A 183 -11.10 -3.92 4.68
N VAL A 184 -10.25 -4.91 4.36
CA VAL A 184 -10.61 -5.99 3.42
C VAL A 184 -11.79 -6.82 3.93
N GLY A 185 -11.86 -7.11 5.24
CA GLY A 185 -13.00 -7.81 5.82
C GLY A 185 -14.32 -7.04 5.68
N GLN A 186 -14.27 -5.71 5.75
CA GLN A 186 -15.45 -4.86 5.50
C GLN A 186 -15.83 -4.85 4.02
N ILE A 187 -14.85 -4.72 3.11
CA ILE A 187 -15.08 -4.76 1.65
C ILE A 187 -15.79 -6.06 1.26
N MET A 188 -15.32 -7.20 1.75
CA MET A 188 -15.93 -8.50 1.44
C MET A 188 -17.41 -8.55 1.83
N LYS A 189 -17.76 -8.08 3.05
CA LYS A 189 -19.15 -8.01 3.52
C LYS A 189 -20.01 -7.06 2.68
N LYS A 190 -19.45 -5.88 2.32
CA LYS A 190 -20.17 -4.89 1.53
C LYS A 190 -20.42 -5.31 0.09
N VAL A 191 -19.52 -6.09 -0.47
CA VAL A 191 -19.61 -6.58 -1.86
C VAL A 191 -20.58 -7.75 -2.00
N GLU A 192 -20.83 -8.53 -0.94
CA GLU A 192 -21.72 -9.70 -0.97
C GLU A 192 -23.10 -9.37 -1.59
N ASP A 193 -23.72 -8.28 -1.17
CA ASP A 193 -25.02 -7.80 -1.68
C ASP A 193 -24.92 -6.53 -2.53
N HIS A 194 -23.71 -6.14 -2.95
CA HIS A 194 -23.53 -4.88 -3.67
C HIS A 194 -24.19 -4.93 -5.06
N PRO A 195 -25.02 -3.94 -5.47
CA PRO A 195 -25.74 -3.99 -6.74
C PRO A 195 -24.84 -4.02 -7.97
N GLN A 196 -23.68 -3.39 -7.90
CA GLN A 196 -22.77 -3.19 -9.05
C GLN A 196 -21.54 -4.08 -9.03
N TRP A 197 -21.19 -4.69 -7.89
CA TRP A 197 -19.98 -5.51 -7.76
C TRP A 197 -20.30 -6.98 -7.58
N GLU A 198 -19.47 -7.83 -8.13
CA GLU A 198 -19.40 -9.26 -7.92
C GLU A 198 -18.04 -9.60 -7.32
N PHE A 199 -18.03 -10.31 -6.22
CA PHE A 199 -16.80 -10.86 -5.64
C PHE A 199 -16.25 -11.97 -6.52
N ARG A 200 -14.95 -11.94 -6.83
CA ARG A 200 -14.26 -12.94 -7.65
C ARG A 200 -13.29 -13.79 -6.87
N ALA A 201 -12.41 -13.16 -6.13
CA ALA A 201 -11.38 -13.86 -5.37
C ALA A 201 -10.91 -13.05 -4.18
N HIS A 202 -10.47 -13.75 -3.14
CA HIS A 202 -9.70 -13.21 -2.02
C HIS A 202 -8.50 -14.11 -1.78
N HIS A 203 -7.34 -13.50 -1.72
CA HIS A 203 -6.10 -14.18 -1.37
C HIS A 203 -5.48 -13.47 -0.19
N ARG A 204 -4.86 -14.25 0.68
CA ARG A 204 -4.09 -13.75 1.81
C ARG A 204 -2.68 -14.25 1.71
N LEU A 205 -1.72 -13.34 1.67
CA LEU A 205 -0.31 -13.63 1.52
C LEU A 205 0.45 -13.31 2.79
N ILE A 206 1.51 -14.05 3.00
CA ILE A 206 2.54 -13.73 3.96
C ILE A 206 3.79 -13.35 3.18
N VAL A 207 4.34 -12.17 3.47
CA VAL A 207 5.61 -11.70 2.95
C VAL A 207 6.66 -11.82 4.06
N PRO A 208 7.53 -12.82 4.03
CA PRO A 208 8.49 -13.06 5.10
C PRO A 208 9.83 -12.35 4.85
N SER A 209 10.55 -12.08 5.93
CA SER A 209 11.91 -11.51 5.88
C SER A 209 12.98 -12.48 5.39
N THR A 210 12.66 -13.76 5.25
CA THR A 210 13.58 -14.80 4.75
C THR A 210 13.80 -14.75 3.23
N ILE A 211 12.98 -14.03 2.49
CA ILE A 211 13.25 -13.75 1.08
C ILE A 211 14.48 -12.85 1.02
N PRO A 212 15.49 -13.16 0.17
CA PRO A 212 16.71 -12.36 0.06
C PRO A 212 16.42 -10.87 -0.17
N GLY A 213 17.02 -10.01 0.64
CA GLY A 213 16.82 -8.55 0.60
C GLY A 213 15.64 -8.02 1.41
N ASN A 214 14.63 -8.86 1.73
CA ASN A 214 13.44 -8.40 2.45
C ASN A 214 13.75 -7.90 3.86
N MET A 215 14.69 -8.50 4.58
CA MET A 215 15.04 -8.05 5.93
C MET A 215 15.45 -6.57 5.96
N ASP A 216 16.22 -6.11 4.99
CA ASP A 216 16.64 -4.71 4.93
C ASP A 216 15.46 -3.78 4.56
N LEU A 217 14.57 -4.24 3.69
CA LEU A 217 13.33 -3.51 3.39
C LEU A 217 12.43 -3.40 4.61
N PHE A 218 12.28 -4.46 5.41
CA PHE A 218 11.52 -4.43 6.66
C PHE A 218 12.10 -3.46 7.68
N ARG A 219 13.42 -3.48 7.89
CA ARG A 219 14.10 -2.55 8.79
C ARG A 219 13.80 -1.10 8.41
N ARG A 220 13.89 -0.80 7.10
CA ARG A 220 13.59 0.53 6.56
C ARG A 220 12.12 0.90 6.75
N ILE A 221 11.19 0.01 6.41
CA ILE A 221 9.75 0.26 6.56
C ILE A 221 9.41 0.57 8.01
N TYR A 222 9.90 -0.21 8.97
CA TYR A 222 9.60 0.03 10.39
C TYR A 222 10.16 1.35 10.90
N GLY A 223 11.37 1.73 10.50
CA GLY A 223 11.93 3.03 10.80
C GLY A 223 11.09 4.18 10.22
N LEU A 224 10.77 4.11 8.92
CA LEU A 224 9.97 5.12 8.24
C LEU A 224 8.54 5.22 8.79
N VAL A 225 7.92 4.09 9.17
CA VAL A 225 6.60 4.07 9.82
C VAL A 225 6.61 4.81 11.15
N ILE A 226 7.66 4.62 11.98
CA ILE A 226 7.81 5.37 13.22
C ILE A 226 7.89 6.88 12.92
N ASP A 227 8.69 7.28 11.95
CA ASP A 227 8.89 8.69 11.60
C ASP A 227 7.62 9.33 11.01
N VAL A 228 6.89 8.60 10.15
CA VAL A 228 5.59 9.07 9.63
C VAL A 228 4.60 9.28 10.77
N ILE A 229 4.42 8.29 11.64
CA ILE A 229 3.42 8.34 12.70
C ILE A 229 3.75 9.45 13.71
N GLU A 230 5.03 9.60 14.08
CA GLU A 230 5.47 10.67 14.99
C GLU A 230 5.14 12.06 14.44
N ARG A 231 5.30 12.27 13.13
CA ARG A 231 5.10 13.59 12.51
C ARG A 231 3.66 13.86 12.07
N THR A 232 2.83 12.82 11.90
CA THR A 232 1.47 12.98 11.33
C THR A 232 0.36 12.62 12.29
N SER A 233 0.66 12.04 13.44
CA SER A 233 -0.36 11.59 14.38
C SER A 233 -0.13 12.17 15.79
N ASN A 234 -1.20 12.18 16.58
CA ASN A 234 -1.15 12.57 17.99
C ASN A 234 -1.01 11.35 18.91
N VAL A 235 -0.34 10.28 18.44
CA VAL A 235 -0.13 9.08 19.25
C VAL A 235 0.85 9.40 20.38
N SER A 236 0.38 9.27 21.62
CA SER A 236 1.21 9.45 22.81
C SER A 236 1.95 8.15 23.13
N CYS A 237 3.24 8.13 22.87
CA CYS A 237 4.14 7.02 23.25
C CYS A 237 5.57 7.54 23.41
N SER A 238 6.46 6.70 23.92
CA SER A 238 7.90 6.99 23.94
C SER A 238 8.53 6.52 22.63
N TYR A 239 8.61 7.39 21.64
CA TYR A 239 9.24 7.09 20.33
C TYR A 239 10.71 6.64 20.50
N ASP A 240 11.44 7.19 21.48
CA ASP A 240 12.82 6.79 21.75
C ASP A 240 12.92 5.31 22.19
N LYS A 241 11.95 4.82 22.99
CA LYS A 241 11.91 3.40 23.38
C LYS A 241 11.60 2.51 22.19
N VAL A 242 10.65 2.92 21.33
CA VAL A 242 10.30 2.19 20.11
C VAL A 242 11.50 2.10 19.16
N ARG A 243 12.21 3.23 18.96
CA ARG A 243 13.44 3.25 18.15
C ARG A 243 14.56 2.41 18.76
N ALA A 244 14.76 2.48 20.08
CA ALA A 244 15.78 1.68 20.76
C ALA A 244 15.49 0.18 20.62
N GLU A 245 14.23 -0.24 20.77
CA GLU A 245 13.83 -1.63 20.57
C GLU A 245 14.05 -2.07 19.11
N LEU A 246 13.69 -1.23 18.12
CA LEU A 246 13.94 -1.56 16.72
C LEU A 246 15.43 -1.71 16.42
N ARG A 247 16.29 -0.81 16.93
CA ARG A 247 17.76 -0.95 16.77
C ARG A 247 18.27 -2.24 17.40
N TRP A 248 17.84 -2.54 18.62
CA TRP A 248 18.19 -3.79 19.28
C TRP A 248 17.75 -5.00 18.45
N TRP A 249 16.51 -5.01 17.97
CA TRP A 249 15.97 -6.10 17.14
C TRP A 249 16.73 -6.27 15.84
N CYS A 250 17.08 -5.18 15.17
CA CYS A 250 17.88 -5.21 13.94
C CYS A 250 19.26 -5.82 14.12
N GLY A 251 19.83 -5.76 15.33
CA GLY A 251 21.11 -6.38 15.71
C GLY A 251 21.02 -7.86 16.05
N GLN A 252 19.81 -8.45 16.11
CA GLN A 252 19.66 -9.87 16.44
C GLN A 252 19.99 -10.76 15.23
N GLU A 253 20.88 -11.72 15.41
CA GLU A 253 21.34 -12.64 14.36
C GLU A 253 20.18 -13.49 13.78
N ARG A 254 19.19 -13.83 14.63
CA ARG A 254 18.02 -14.63 14.27
C ARG A 254 16.74 -13.82 14.15
N ALA A 255 16.87 -12.52 13.88
CA ALA A 255 15.70 -11.70 13.66
C ALA A 255 14.86 -12.24 12.50
N TYR A 256 13.55 -12.32 12.73
CA TYR A 256 12.58 -12.70 11.72
C TYR A 256 11.34 -11.80 11.85
N THR A 257 10.80 -11.42 10.72
CA THR A 257 9.52 -10.72 10.65
C THR A 257 8.75 -11.14 9.40
N GLN A 258 7.46 -10.89 9.44
CA GLN A 258 6.57 -11.02 8.29
C GLN A 258 5.45 -9.98 8.37
N VAL A 259 4.87 -9.68 7.23
CA VAL A 259 3.61 -8.95 7.12
C VAL A 259 2.60 -9.74 6.31
N GLY A 260 1.33 -9.48 6.57
CA GLY A 260 0.24 -9.99 5.76
C GLY A 260 -0.22 -8.97 4.72
N VAL A 261 -0.65 -9.48 3.59
CA VAL A 261 -1.29 -8.71 2.52
C VAL A 261 -2.55 -9.45 2.10
N ASP A 262 -3.67 -8.75 2.08
CA ASP A 262 -4.93 -9.22 1.51
C ASP A 262 -5.09 -8.67 0.09
N VAL A 263 -5.50 -9.54 -0.82
CA VAL A 263 -5.75 -9.20 -2.22
C VAL A 263 -7.17 -9.61 -2.58
N VAL A 264 -7.99 -8.66 -3.00
CA VAL A 264 -9.39 -8.88 -3.39
C VAL A 264 -9.60 -8.48 -4.84
N GLN A 265 -10.18 -9.38 -5.62
CA GLN A 265 -10.59 -9.10 -6.99
C GLN A 265 -12.10 -8.98 -7.07
N LEU A 266 -12.56 -7.88 -7.64
CA LEU A 266 -13.95 -7.57 -7.88
C LEU A 266 -14.20 -7.45 -9.38
N LYS A 267 -15.40 -7.85 -9.82
CA LYS A 267 -15.87 -7.64 -11.19
C LYS A 267 -17.11 -6.75 -11.18
N ARG A 268 -17.14 -5.75 -12.04
CA ARG A 268 -18.35 -4.96 -12.24
C ARG A 268 -19.40 -5.78 -12.98
N LYS A 269 -20.58 -5.90 -12.40
CA LYS A 269 -21.72 -6.57 -13.03
C LYS A 269 -22.06 -5.88 -14.35
N ASN A 270 -22.47 -6.67 -15.34
CA ASN A 270 -23.12 -6.14 -16.53
C ASN A 270 -24.50 -5.65 -16.06
N GLY A 271 -24.82 -4.38 -16.30
CA GLY A 271 -26.09 -3.79 -15.92
C GLY A 271 -27.25 -4.38 -16.72
#